data_1805dd32d5e35aa8897ea0c52b1a9a98
#
_entry.id   1805dd32d5e35aa8897ea0c52b1a9a98
#
_cell.length_a   1.000
_cell.length_b   1.000
_cell.length_c   1.000
_cell.angle_alpha   90.00
_cell.angle_beta   90.00
_cell.angle_gamma   90.00
#
_symmetry.space_group_name_H-M   'P 1'
#
loop_
_entity.id
_entity.type
_entity.pdbx_description
1 polymer ?
#
loop_
_entity_poly.entity_id
_entity_poly.type
_entity_poly.pdbx_seq_one_letter_code
_entity_poly.pdbx_strand_id
1 'polypeptide(L)'
;GYNTLGFFAPHADYASSPGNQIDDFKFMVKELHSAGIEVILDVVYNHTAEGGTLGPSLSFKGINNRDFYRLTDTGDYVNFAGCGNTINAAQPQALQLIMDSLRYWVSEMHVDGFRFDLASTLARSFHEVDMLGNFLTTIAQDPILRRSKLIAEPWDVGARWLPSWLFPTAVE
;
A
#
# COMPACT_ATOMS: atom_id res chain seq x y z
N GLY A 1 -11.35 -3.96 5.78
CA GLY A 1 -10.86 -5.04 5.05
C GLY A 1 -9.78 -4.71 4.04
N TYR A 2 -9.26 -5.75 3.44
CA TYR A 2 -8.13 -5.71 2.52
C TYR A 2 -8.55 -5.48 1.05
N ASN A 3 -9.54 -4.63 0.82
CA ASN A 3 -10.05 -4.27 -0.51
C ASN A 3 -10.17 -2.76 -0.66
N THR A 4 -9.03 -2.08 -0.69
CA THR A 4 -8.96 -0.61 -0.73
C THR A 4 -9.52 -0.05 -2.03
N LEU A 5 -10.39 0.96 -1.93
CA LEU A 5 -10.86 1.79 -3.04
C LEU A 5 -10.29 3.21 -2.95
N GLY A 6 -10.28 3.80 -1.75
CA GLY A 6 -9.78 5.14 -1.50
C GLY A 6 -8.41 5.11 -0.83
N PHE A 7 -7.35 5.38 -1.58
CA PHE A 7 -5.97 5.34 -1.06
C PHE A 7 -5.58 6.56 -0.22
N PHE A 8 -6.43 7.59 -0.20
CA PHE A 8 -6.22 8.87 0.51
C PHE A 8 -7.32 9.16 1.52
N ALA A 9 -8.13 8.19 1.91
CA ALA A 9 -9.27 8.43 2.79
C ALA A 9 -9.47 7.28 3.78
N PRO A 10 -9.82 7.58 5.03
CA PRO A 10 -10.34 6.59 5.96
C PRO A 10 -11.67 6.01 5.47
N HIS A 11 -11.97 4.78 5.90
CA HIS A 11 -13.23 4.13 5.53
C HIS A 11 -14.41 4.83 6.20
N ALA A 12 -15.40 5.22 5.40
CA ALA A 12 -16.54 6.03 5.85
C ALA A 12 -17.41 5.33 6.91
N ASP A 13 -17.48 3.99 6.92
CA ASP A 13 -18.29 3.23 7.88
C ASP A 13 -17.76 3.32 9.33
N TYR A 14 -16.53 3.78 9.54
CA TYR A 14 -15.98 4.02 10.87
C TYR A 14 -16.19 5.45 11.38
N ALA A 15 -16.81 6.31 10.55
CA ALA A 15 -17.09 7.68 10.95
C ALA A 15 -18.26 7.78 11.94
N SER A 16 -18.18 8.72 12.85
CA SER A 16 -19.27 9.03 13.80
C SER A 16 -20.52 9.56 13.09
N SER A 17 -20.34 10.21 11.95
CA SER A 17 -21.41 10.68 11.06
C SER A 17 -20.91 10.79 9.61
N PRO A 18 -21.81 10.77 8.62
CA PRO A 18 -21.41 10.88 7.22
C PRO A 18 -20.60 12.16 6.94
N GLY A 19 -19.44 11.99 6.33
CA GLY A 19 -18.52 13.07 5.98
C GLY A 19 -17.45 13.39 7.02
N ASN A 20 -17.54 12.86 8.24
CA ASN A 20 -16.59 13.15 9.32
C ASN A 20 -15.37 12.20 9.37
N GLN A 21 -15.23 11.26 8.45
CA GLN A 21 -14.21 10.21 8.53
C GLN A 21 -12.77 10.74 8.67
N ILE A 22 -12.45 11.89 8.07
CA ILE A 22 -11.12 12.50 8.16
C ILE A 22 -10.90 13.10 9.55
N ASP A 23 -11.86 13.88 10.03
CA ASP A 23 -11.76 14.55 11.34
C ASP A 23 -11.76 13.53 12.47
N ASP A 24 -12.60 12.50 12.39
CA ASP A 24 -12.65 11.41 13.37
C ASP A 24 -11.34 10.62 13.40
N PHE A 25 -10.75 10.34 12.24
CA PHE A 25 -9.45 9.67 12.17
C PHE A 25 -8.35 10.54 12.81
N LYS A 26 -8.27 11.82 12.44
CA LYS A 26 -7.31 12.76 13.04
C LYS A 26 -7.50 12.91 14.56
N PHE A 27 -8.73 12.93 15.01
CA PHE A 27 -9.05 12.95 16.44
C PHE A 27 -8.55 11.68 17.13
N MET A 28 -8.83 10.50 16.58
CA MET A 28 -8.33 9.22 17.09
C MET A 28 -6.80 9.21 17.22
N VAL A 29 -6.09 9.61 16.16
CA VAL A 29 -4.62 9.67 16.19
C VAL A 29 -4.13 10.61 17.29
N LYS A 30 -4.72 11.79 17.41
CA LYS A 30 -4.39 12.76 18.46
C LYS A 30 -4.56 12.18 19.87
N GLU A 31 -5.67 11.49 20.13
CA GLU A 31 -5.94 10.89 21.45
C GLU A 31 -4.94 9.76 21.75
N LEU A 32 -4.61 8.93 20.77
CA LEU A 32 -3.61 7.88 20.91
C LEU A 32 -2.22 8.46 21.20
N HIS A 33 -1.79 9.48 20.44
CA HIS A 33 -0.53 10.18 20.69
C HIS A 33 -0.49 10.84 22.08
N SER A 34 -1.60 11.40 22.55
CA SER A 34 -1.68 11.98 23.90
C SER A 34 -1.49 10.93 25.00
N ALA A 35 -1.79 9.68 24.71
CA ALA A 35 -1.54 8.53 25.59
C ALA A 35 -0.14 7.89 25.36
N GLY A 36 0.69 8.44 24.50
CA GLY A 36 2.01 7.91 24.16
C GLY A 36 1.97 6.66 23.25
N ILE A 37 0.86 6.45 22.52
CA ILE A 37 0.65 5.31 21.63
C ILE A 37 0.83 5.75 20.19
N GLU A 38 1.71 5.07 19.45
CA GLU A 38 1.92 5.28 18.02
C GLU A 38 0.87 4.56 17.19
N VAL A 39 0.61 5.10 15.99
CA VAL A 39 -0.38 4.58 15.05
C VAL A 39 0.31 4.01 13.82
N ILE A 40 0.24 2.71 13.62
CA ILE A 40 0.72 2.01 12.42
C ILE A 40 -0.48 1.67 11.54
N LEU A 41 -0.48 2.18 10.33
CA LEU A 41 -1.54 1.91 9.35
C LEU A 41 -1.22 0.66 8.55
N ASP A 42 -2.14 -0.31 8.55
CA ASP A 42 -2.06 -1.50 7.71
C ASP A 42 -2.56 -1.17 6.30
N VAL A 43 -1.66 -1.16 5.32
CA VAL A 43 -1.92 -0.66 3.96
C VAL A 43 -1.88 -1.76 2.92
N VAL A 44 -2.81 -1.68 1.97
CA VAL A 44 -2.93 -2.63 0.87
C VAL A 44 -2.69 -1.89 -0.45
N TYR A 45 -1.46 -1.98 -0.95
CA TYR A 45 -1.07 -1.43 -2.26
C TYR A 45 -0.73 -2.51 -3.28
N ASN A 46 -0.82 -3.78 -2.90
CA ASN A 46 -0.47 -4.90 -3.78
C ASN A 46 -1.58 -5.26 -4.77
N HIS A 47 -2.85 -4.97 -4.45
CA HIS A 47 -4.01 -5.23 -5.31
C HIS A 47 -5.13 -4.19 -5.08
N THR A 48 -6.16 -4.23 -5.91
CA THR A 48 -7.39 -3.46 -5.74
C THR A 48 -8.60 -4.35 -5.55
N ALA A 49 -9.71 -3.77 -5.11
CA ALA A 49 -11.01 -4.45 -4.97
C ALA A 49 -11.65 -4.87 -6.31
N GLU A 50 -10.97 -4.62 -7.44
CA GLU A 50 -11.52 -4.85 -8.79
C GLU A 50 -11.43 -6.30 -9.28
N GLY A 51 -10.79 -7.21 -8.52
CA GLY A 51 -10.64 -8.61 -8.89
C GLY A 51 -9.90 -8.82 -10.23
N GLY A 52 -10.16 -9.95 -10.88
CA GLY A 52 -9.58 -10.29 -12.18
C GLY A 52 -10.33 -9.68 -13.39
N THR A 53 -10.16 -10.27 -14.56
CA THR A 53 -10.72 -9.78 -15.84
C THR A 53 -12.24 -9.58 -15.80
N LEU A 54 -12.95 -10.46 -15.11
CA LEU A 54 -14.42 -10.38 -14.97
C LEU A 54 -14.88 -9.50 -13.78
N GLY A 55 -13.95 -8.96 -13.01
CA GLY A 55 -14.29 -8.08 -11.88
C GLY A 55 -14.74 -6.69 -12.32
N PRO A 56 -15.36 -5.92 -11.42
CA PRO A 56 -15.89 -4.61 -11.71
C PRO A 56 -14.77 -3.59 -12.01
N SER A 57 -15.13 -2.50 -12.70
CA SER A 57 -14.26 -1.32 -12.89
C SER A 57 -14.66 -0.25 -11.87
N LEU A 58 -13.95 -0.21 -10.75
CA LEU A 58 -14.21 0.67 -9.61
C LEU A 58 -13.08 1.66 -9.33
N SER A 59 -11.89 1.40 -9.85
CA SER A 59 -10.66 2.13 -9.60
C SER A 59 -9.87 2.28 -10.90
N PHE A 60 -8.64 1.78 -10.96
CA PHE A 60 -7.70 2.06 -12.05
C PHE A 60 -8.02 1.35 -13.37
N LYS A 61 -8.80 0.25 -13.36
CA LYS A 61 -9.25 -0.41 -14.60
C LYS A 61 -9.90 0.57 -15.58
N GLY A 62 -10.73 1.46 -15.06
CA GLY A 62 -11.45 2.46 -15.86
C GLY A 62 -10.63 3.69 -16.25
N ILE A 63 -9.45 3.89 -15.64
CA ILE A 63 -8.60 5.07 -15.84
C ILE A 63 -7.43 4.75 -16.75
N ASN A 64 -6.54 3.86 -16.32
CA ASN A 64 -5.37 3.45 -17.08
C ASN A 64 -4.89 2.05 -16.63
N ASN A 65 -5.48 1.03 -17.19
CA ASN A 65 -5.26 -0.35 -16.80
C ASN A 65 -3.79 -0.78 -16.92
N ARG A 66 -3.10 -0.37 -17.98
CA ARG A 66 -1.74 -0.79 -18.29
C ARG A 66 -0.70 -0.21 -17.34
N ASP A 67 -0.88 1.01 -16.88
CA ASP A 67 0.10 1.69 -16.03
C ASP A 67 -0.09 1.36 -14.54
N PHE A 68 -1.25 0.79 -14.18
CA PHE A 68 -1.52 0.44 -12.79
C PHE A 68 -1.47 -1.04 -12.48
N TYR A 69 -1.74 -1.91 -13.45
CA TYR A 69 -1.78 -3.36 -13.22
C TYR A 69 -0.67 -4.11 -13.93
N ARG A 70 -0.24 -5.21 -13.32
CA ARG A 70 0.58 -6.21 -14.00
C ARG A 70 -0.28 -7.02 -14.93
N LEU A 71 0.03 -6.94 -16.21
CA LEU A 71 -0.68 -7.66 -17.27
C LEU A 71 0.29 -8.60 -17.99
N THR A 72 -0.26 -9.71 -18.52
CA THR A 72 0.40 -10.56 -19.49
C THR A 72 0.46 -9.87 -20.86
N ASP A 73 1.19 -10.44 -21.81
CA ASP A 73 1.23 -9.96 -23.19
C ASP A 73 -0.14 -10.02 -23.89
N THR A 74 -1.03 -10.91 -23.41
CA THR A 74 -2.41 -11.04 -23.88
C THR A 74 -3.38 -10.07 -23.20
N GLY A 75 -2.91 -9.30 -22.19
CA GLY A 75 -3.72 -8.33 -21.46
C GLY A 75 -4.47 -8.89 -20.25
N ASP A 76 -4.23 -10.14 -19.88
CA ASP A 76 -4.80 -10.75 -18.69
C ASP A 76 -4.09 -10.28 -17.42
N TYR A 77 -4.81 -10.22 -16.30
CA TYR A 77 -4.23 -9.81 -15.02
C TYR A 77 -3.30 -10.88 -14.44
N VAL A 78 -2.08 -10.46 -14.12
CA VAL A 78 -1.18 -11.27 -13.28
C VAL A 78 -1.67 -11.19 -11.84
N ASN A 79 -1.76 -12.34 -11.15
CA ASN A 79 -2.38 -12.44 -9.83
C ASN A 79 -1.39 -12.95 -8.76
N PHE A 80 -0.37 -12.15 -8.44
CA PHE A 80 0.55 -12.47 -7.34
C PHE A 80 -0.05 -12.24 -5.94
N ALA A 81 -1.11 -11.45 -5.86
CA ALA A 81 -1.78 -11.16 -4.59
C ALA A 81 -2.84 -12.21 -4.20
N GLY A 82 -3.22 -13.10 -5.11
CA GLY A 82 -4.32 -14.06 -4.89
C GLY A 82 -5.72 -13.45 -5.00
N CYS A 83 -5.83 -12.12 -5.21
CA CYS A 83 -7.08 -11.35 -5.22
C CYS A 83 -7.61 -11.04 -6.63
N GLY A 84 -6.99 -11.62 -7.67
CA GLY A 84 -7.42 -11.47 -9.07
C GLY A 84 -6.64 -10.43 -9.87
N ASN A 85 -5.95 -9.49 -9.23
CA ASN A 85 -5.08 -8.51 -9.88
C ASN A 85 -3.85 -8.22 -9.02
N THR A 86 -2.86 -7.57 -9.62
CA THR A 86 -1.66 -7.09 -8.93
C THR A 86 -1.33 -5.69 -9.43
N ILE A 87 -1.20 -4.74 -8.51
CA ILE A 87 -0.70 -3.39 -8.85
C ILE A 87 0.77 -3.47 -9.24
N ASN A 88 1.14 -2.76 -10.29
CA ASN A 88 2.50 -2.72 -10.81
C ASN A 88 3.28 -1.53 -10.23
N ALA A 89 3.79 -1.68 -9.01
CA ALA A 89 4.59 -0.64 -8.34
C ALA A 89 5.91 -0.31 -9.06
N ALA A 90 6.30 -1.05 -10.11
CA ALA A 90 7.43 -0.69 -10.97
C ALA A 90 7.06 0.37 -12.02
N GLN A 91 5.78 0.61 -12.28
CA GLN A 91 5.34 1.68 -13.17
C GLN A 91 5.35 3.04 -12.45
N PRO A 92 5.86 4.09 -13.11
CA PRO A 92 5.99 5.41 -12.48
C PRO A 92 4.69 5.97 -11.91
N GLN A 93 3.57 5.79 -12.62
CA GLN A 93 2.26 6.30 -12.22
C GLN A 93 1.73 5.60 -10.97
N ALA A 94 1.86 4.27 -10.90
CA ALA A 94 1.46 3.50 -9.74
C ALA A 94 2.38 3.80 -8.54
N LEU A 95 3.69 3.86 -8.76
CA LEU A 95 4.66 4.23 -7.72
C LEU A 95 4.38 5.63 -7.18
N GLN A 96 4.15 6.62 -8.06
CA GLN A 96 3.83 7.98 -7.64
C GLN A 96 2.58 8.01 -6.76
N LEU A 97 1.50 7.37 -7.17
CA LEU A 97 0.26 7.31 -6.38
C LEU A 97 0.50 6.72 -5.00
N ILE A 98 1.26 5.61 -4.91
CA ILE A 98 1.58 4.97 -3.63
C ILE A 98 2.39 5.92 -2.74
N MET A 99 3.44 6.53 -3.29
CA MET A 99 4.30 7.47 -2.55
C MET A 99 3.52 8.69 -2.05
N ASP A 100 2.65 9.26 -2.88
CA ASP A 100 1.83 10.42 -2.51
C ASP A 100 0.80 10.04 -1.45
N SER A 101 0.21 8.84 -1.54
CA SER A 101 -0.68 8.31 -0.50
C SER A 101 0.04 8.12 0.84
N LEU A 102 1.21 7.49 0.85
CA LEU A 102 2.01 7.32 2.06
C LEU A 102 2.40 8.66 2.70
N ARG A 103 2.86 9.63 1.89
CA ARG A 103 3.17 11.00 2.38
C ARG A 103 1.95 11.67 2.97
N TYR A 104 0.78 11.55 2.34
CA TYR A 104 -0.47 12.08 2.85
C TYR A 104 -0.81 11.52 4.23
N TRP A 105 -0.72 10.20 4.42
CA TRP A 105 -0.99 9.56 5.69
C TRP A 105 -0.04 10.01 6.81
N VAL A 106 1.23 10.26 6.49
CA VAL A 106 2.20 10.80 7.47
C VAL A 106 1.97 12.28 7.72
N SER A 107 1.91 13.10 6.67
CA SER A 107 1.93 14.56 6.80
C SER A 107 0.58 15.15 7.22
N GLU A 108 -0.53 14.58 6.73
CA GLU A 108 -1.88 15.10 6.98
C GLU A 108 -2.63 14.32 8.06
N MET A 109 -2.46 13.01 8.09
CA MET A 109 -3.19 12.14 8.99
C MET A 109 -2.37 11.74 10.23
N HIS A 110 -1.08 12.10 10.24
CA HIS A 110 -0.13 11.94 11.36
C HIS A 110 0.08 10.51 11.84
N VAL A 111 0.03 9.52 10.93
CA VAL A 111 0.41 8.14 11.28
C VAL A 111 1.93 8.02 11.45
N ASP A 112 2.39 7.14 12.32
CA ASP A 112 3.80 6.96 12.68
C ASP A 112 4.50 5.93 11.80
N GLY A 113 3.72 5.13 11.07
CA GLY A 113 4.28 4.11 10.20
C GLY A 113 3.25 3.29 9.47
N PHE A 114 3.74 2.26 8.77
CA PHE A 114 2.95 1.40 7.90
C PHE A 114 3.33 -0.07 8.06
N ARG A 115 2.32 -0.92 8.03
CA ARG A 115 2.48 -2.35 7.77
C ARG A 115 2.00 -2.62 6.35
N PHE A 116 2.88 -3.11 5.49
CA PHE A 116 2.57 -3.40 4.09
C PHE A 116 2.07 -4.83 3.94
N ASP A 117 0.81 -4.97 3.59
CA ASP A 117 0.21 -6.23 3.18
C ASP A 117 0.93 -6.78 1.94
N LEU A 118 1.30 -8.06 1.95
CA LEU A 118 2.03 -8.73 0.87
C LEU A 118 3.19 -7.88 0.30
N ALA A 119 4.08 -7.40 1.15
CA ALA A 119 5.17 -6.49 0.78
C ALA A 119 6.08 -7.04 -0.32
N SER A 120 6.25 -8.36 -0.39
CA SER A 120 6.99 -9.05 -1.45
C SER A 120 6.44 -8.74 -2.85
N THR A 121 5.14 -8.59 -2.98
CA THR A 121 4.47 -8.28 -4.25
C THR A 121 4.83 -6.88 -4.75
N LEU A 122 4.98 -5.91 -3.84
CA LEU A 122 5.39 -4.54 -4.16
C LEU A 122 6.88 -4.44 -4.55
N ALA A 123 7.71 -5.33 -3.99
CA ALA A 123 9.14 -5.40 -4.28
C ALA A 123 9.48 -6.19 -5.57
N ARG A 124 8.50 -6.69 -6.31
CA ARG A 124 8.74 -7.45 -7.53
C ARG A 124 9.15 -6.55 -8.69
N SER A 125 10.32 -6.81 -9.25
CA SER A 125 10.70 -6.38 -10.59
C SER A 125 10.45 -7.55 -11.55
N PHE A 126 9.63 -7.36 -12.58
CA PHE A 126 9.18 -8.43 -13.50
C PHE A 126 8.50 -9.58 -12.74
N HIS A 127 9.11 -10.77 -12.71
CA HIS A 127 8.56 -11.98 -12.09
C HIS A 127 9.25 -12.36 -10.77
N GLU A 128 10.40 -11.75 -10.48
CA GLU A 128 11.19 -12.03 -9.26
C GLU A 128 11.09 -10.89 -8.25
N VAL A 129 11.24 -11.23 -6.97
CA VAL A 129 11.37 -10.23 -5.92
C VAL A 129 12.75 -9.60 -6.03
N ASP A 130 12.78 -8.32 -6.35
CA ASP A 130 14.00 -7.52 -6.41
C ASP A 130 14.17 -6.78 -5.09
N MET A 131 15.17 -7.19 -4.32
CA MET A 131 15.47 -6.64 -3.00
C MET A 131 15.93 -5.18 -3.05
N LEU A 132 16.41 -4.71 -4.20
CA LEU A 132 16.77 -3.33 -4.49
C LEU A 132 15.71 -2.64 -5.36
N GLY A 133 14.52 -3.23 -5.44
CA GLY A 133 13.43 -2.74 -6.28
C GLY A 133 13.10 -1.28 -6.04
N ASN A 134 12.67 -0.62 -7.10
CA ASN A 134 12.37 0.81 -7.12
C ASN A 134 11.48 1.26 -5.94
N PHE A 135 10.53 0.45 -5.53
CA PHE A 135 9.61 0.77 -4.44
C PHE A 135 10.35 0.95 -3.10
N LEU A 136 11.12 -0.05 -2.68
CA LEU A 136 11.84 -0.02 -1.38
C LEU A 136 12.89 1.08 -1.36
N THR A 137 13.65 1.22 -2.45
CA THR A 137 14.67 2.27 -2.59
C THR A 137 14.05 3.65 -2.54
N THR A 138 12.89 3.85 -3.20
CA THR A 138 12.20 5.13 -3.23
C THR A 138 11.68 5.52 -1.85
N ILE A 139 11.10 4.60 -1.09
CA ILE A 139 10.68 4.86 0.30
C ILE A 139 11.87 5.21 1.18
N ALA A 140 12.97 4.45 1.10
CA ALA A 140 14.14 4.66 1.92
C ALA A 140 14.82 6.03 1.68
N GLN A 141 14.71 6.58 0.48
CA GLN A 141 15.26 7.89 0.10
C GLN A 141 14.31 9.05 0.38
N ASP A 142 13.02 8.78 0.60
CA ASP A 142 12.02 9.83 0.78
C ASP A 142 12.23 10.57 2.11
N PRO A 143 12.32 11.91 2.10
CA PRO A 143 12.62 12.68 3.31
C PRO A 143 11.54 12.61 4.39
N ILE A 144 10.30 12.31 4.02
CA ILE A 144 9.17 12.16 4.94
C ILE A 144 9.13 10.71 5.46
N LEU A 145 9.08 9.74 4.53
CA LEU A 145 8.83 8.34 4.85
C LEU A 145 10.00 7.62 5.52
N ARG A 146 11.24 8.05 5.28
CA ARG A 146 12.43 7.44 5.90
C ARG A 146 12.44 7.49 7.44
N ARG A 147 11.57 8.32 8.03
CA ARG A 147 11.44 8.44 9.50
C ARG A 147 10.28 7.62 10.05
N SER A 148 9.43 7.10 9.19
CA SER A 148 8.28 6.30 9.58
C SER A 148 8.70 4.86 9.88
N LYS A 149 7.97 4.20 10.77
CA LYS A 149 8.13 2.76 11.01
C LYS A 149 7.57 1.98 9.83
N LEU A 150 8.36 1.06 9.28
CA LEU A 150 7.96 0.26 8.13
C LEU A 150 8.02 -1.23 8.50
N ILE A 151 6.89 -1.89 8.39
CA ILE A 151 6.73 -3.31 8.69
C ILE A 151 6.30 -4.02 7.41
N ALA A 152 7.00 -5.06 7.04
CA ALA A 152 6.62 -5.89 5.89
C ALA A 152 5.87 -7.13 6.35
N GLU A 153 4.77 -7.44 5.68
CA GLU A 153 4.30 -8.81 5.68
C GLU A 153 5.20 -9.63 4.73
N PRO A 154 6.00 -10.61 5.24
CA PRO A 154 7.17 -11.10 4.51
C PRO A 154 6.87 -12.25 3.54
N TRP A 155 5.68 -12.83 3.54
CA TRP A 155 5.32 -13.94 2.67
C TRP A 155 4.70 -13.48 1.35
N ASP A 156 4.68 -14.34 0.35
CA ASP A 156 3.92 -14.17 -0.87
C ASP A 156 3.33 -15.51 -1.36
N VAL A 157 2.45 -15.45 -2.35
CA VAL A 157 1.80 -16.63 -2.97
C VAL A 157 2.82 -17.50 -3.74
N GLY A 158 3.99 -16.95 -4.08
CA GLY A 158 5.09 -17.64 -4.76
C GLY A 158 6.11 -18.31 -3.84
N ALA A 159 5.83 -18.43 -2.54
CA ALA A 159 6.64 -19.13 -1.53
C ALA A 159 8.05 -18.58 -1.30
N ARG A 160 8.32 -17.32 -1.59
CA ARG A 160 9.59 -16.66 -1.20
C ARG A 160 9.35 -15.66 -0.07
N TRP A 161 10.11 -15.83 1.02
CA TRP A 161 10.09 -14.94 2.18
C TRP A 161 11.00 -13.74 1.94
N LEU A 162 10.53 -12.53 2.32
CA LEU A 162 11.40 -11.36 2.40
C LEU A 162 12.20 -11.43 3.70
N PRO A 163 13.53 -11.28 3.66
CA PRO A 163 14.32 -11.19 4.88
C PRO A 163 14.00 -9.90 5.65
N SER A 164 13.95 -9.99 6.97
CA SER A 164 13.59 -8.87 7.88
C SER A 164 14.45 -7.61 7.71
N TRP A 165 15.69 -7.76 7.29
CA TRP A 165 16.62 -6.64 7.07
C TRP A 165 16.31 -5.78 5.83
N LEU A 166 15.36 -6.17 4.97
CA LEU A 166 14.88 -5.32 3.87
C LEU A 166 14.14 -4.06 4.35
N PHE A 167 13.71 -4.05 5.60
CA PHE A 167 13.08 -2.89 6.24
C PHE A 167 13.92 -2.48 7.45
N PRO A 168 14.98 -1.68 7.25
CA PRO A 168 15.96 -1.37 8.28
C PRO A 168 15.41 -0.60 9.50
N THR A 169 14.15 -0.19 9.45
CA THR A 169 13.45 0.46 10.55
C THR A 169 12.44 -0.43 11.28
N ALA A 170 12.35 -1.72 10.93
CA ALA A 170 11.59 -2.66 11.74
C ALA A 170 12.27 -2.76 13.12
N VAL A 171 11.67 -2.13 14.11
CA VAL A 171 12.09 -2.24 15.51
C VAL A 171 11.83 -3.68 15.93
N GLU A 172 12.85 -4.38 16.44
CA GLU A 172 12.72 -5.65 17.14
C GLU A 172 11.86 -5.49 18.41
#